data_ee937c1916e3db0a05702e91cfb67210
#
_entry.id   ee937c1916e3db0a05702e91cfb67210
#
_cell.length_a   1.000
_cell.length_b   1.000
_cell.length_c   1.000
_cell.angle_alpha   90.00
_cell.angle_beta   90.00
_cell.angle_gamma   90.00
#
_symmetry.space_group_name_H-M   'P 1'
#
loop_
_entity.id
_entity.type
_entity.pdbx_description
1 polymer ?
#
loop_
_entity_poly.entity_id
_entity_poly.type
_entity_poly.pdbx_seq_one_letter_code
_entity_poly.pdbx_strand_id
1 'polypeptide(L)'
;MRRIAFLNLDNLSTQWVASYPSAAHSLEAREFREVAATYFGVASPACAPLVGRPIPGTTTRRGATPLDAYGHVLASAPRMRGASFEIQHDSLKWQLFNDAVCYGVKGEHEPYRIFANVIPVNTLTGRRSNIVPDFRLHLPDADGVPTPTLFDVKTIHETVNTYPNAGMNEGQRCSAVQRRADKVNPDYVRTAENIDRNAGWRGSADQGPVRQVLNYHGRVRGLAFGTWGEASREVHELAAQLADIAAERTWREIGAQSVKLARAHYKSATLRTWGIAAVRHAARQKLHRLELMGMGGSPASASLGIGSRHHRRHARSSTAFDYTAGPEAGSWAREYRSFAGPSAT
;
A
#
# COMPACT_ATOMS: atom_id res chain seq x y z
N MET A 1 18.39 15.36 -4.44
CA MET A 1 17.35 14.36 -4.16
C MET A 1 17.48 13.72 -2.76
N ARG A 2 18.61 13.14 -2.38
CA ARG A 2 18.83 12.44 -1.08
C ARG A 2 18.57 13.27 0.16
N ARG A 3 19.01 14.54 0.20
CA ARG A 3 18.74 15.46 1.32
C ARG A 3 17.23 15.69 1.49
N ILE A 4 16.50 15.67 0.40
CA ILE A 4 15.03 15.81 0.37
C ILE A 4 14.35 14.57 0.94
N ALA A 5 14.91 13.38 0.67
CA ALA A 5 14.40 12.12 1.20
C ALA A 5 14.41 12.13 2.74
N PHE A 6 15.52 12.50 3.35
CA PHE A 6 15.61 12.61 4.80
C PHE A 6 14.60 13.58 5.41
N LEU A 7 14.25 14.64 4.70
CA LEU A 7 13.25 15.61 5.15
C LEU A 7 11.81 15.12 5.04
N ASN A 8 11.55 14.05 4.28
CA ASN A 8 10.23 13.43 4.15
C ASN A 8 10.01 12.24 5.10
N LEU A 9 11.00 11.85 5.90
CA LEU A 9 10.86 10.77 6.86
C LEU A 9 9.84 11.15 7.95
N ASP A 10 9.00 10.20 8.31
CA ASP A 10 8.03 10.29 9.39
C ASP A 10 8.23 9.16 10.41
N ASN A 11 7.36 9.09 11.41
CA ASN A 11 7.41 8.04 12.43
C ASN A 11 7.25 6.63 11.84
N LEU A 12 6.60 6.49 10.68
CA LEU A 12 6.39 5.19 10.03
C LEU A 12 7.66 4.75 9.30
N SER A 13 8.34 5.65 8.60
CA SER A 13 9.56 5.36 7.84
C SER A 13 10.75 4.92 8.71
N THR A 14 10.75 5.21 10.00
CA THR A 14 11.82 4.82 10.93
C THR A 14 11.54 3.51 11.67
N GLN A 15 10.34 2.94 11.56
CA GLN A 15 9.93 1.77 12.35
C GLN A 15 10.77 0.52 12.08
N TRP A 16 11.25 0.33 10.85
CA TRP A 16 12.07 -0.82 10.50
C TRP A 16 13.44 -0.84 11.23
N VAL A 17 13.97 0.36 11.59
CA VAL A 17 15.22 0.49 12.36
C VAL A 17 14.96 0.21 13.83
N ALA A 18 13.82 0.67 14.36
CA ALA A 18 13.46 0.55 15.76
C ALA A 18 12.81 -0.78 16.14
N SER A 19 12.54 -1.66 15.15
CA SER A 19 11.84 -2.92 15.39
C SER A 19 12.78 -4.03 15.80
N TYR A 20 12.39 -4.78 16.83
CA TYR A 20 13.06 -6.03 17.15
C TYR A 20 12.81 -7.06 16.03
N PRO A 21 13.83 -7.86 15.64
CA PRO A 21 13.64 -8.94 14.69
C PRO A 21 12.61 -9.95 15.23
N SER A 22 11.58 -10.21 14.47
CA SER A 22 10.63 -11.28 14.71
C SER A 22 10.29 -11.94 13.38
N ALA A 23 9.67 -13.12 13.39
CA ALA A 23 9.28 -13.79 12.15
C ALA A 23 8.41 -12.90 11.25
N ALA A 24 7.49 -12.11 11.85
CA ALA A 24 6.62 -11.20 11.12
C ALA A 24 7.34 -9.93 10.62
N HIS A 25 8.38 -9.48 11.32
CA HIS A 25 9.07 -8.22 11.08
C HIS A 25 10.49 -8.40 10.53
N SER A 26 10.93 -9.62 10.19
CA SER A 26 12.25 -9.85 9.62
C SER A 26 12.30 -9.41 8.16
N LEU A 27 13.43 -8.85 7.77
CA LEU A 27 13.80 -8.60 6.37
C LEU A 27 14.79 -9.70 5.95
N GLU A 28 14.63 -10.24 4.76
CA GLU A 28 15.66 -11.10 4.18
C GLU A 28 16.95 -10.30 3.97
N ALA A 29 18.11 -10.99 3.98
CA ALA A 29 19.41 -10.30 3.87
C ALA A 29 19.54 -9.41 2.62
N ARG A 30 18.94 -9.82 1.49
CA ARG A 30 18.90 -9.02 0.26
C ARG A 30 17.98 -7.80 0.40
N GLU A 31 16.80 -8.00 0.98
CA GLU A 31 15.84 -6.93 1.26
C GLU A 31 16.45 -5.90 2.21
N PHE A 32 17.03 -6.35 3.32
CA PHE A 32 17.66 -5.48 4.30
C PHE A 32 18.75 -4.60 3.68
N ARG A 33 19.61 -5.17 2.84
CA ARG A 33 20.65 -4.39 2.14
C ARG A 33 20.06 -3.30 1.24
N GLU A 34 18.98 -3.60 0.53
CA GLU A 34 18.30 -2.62 -0.34
C GLU A 34 17.55 -1.55 0.47
N VAL A 35 16.86 -1.94 1.54
CA VAL A 35 16.20 -1.00 2.46
C VAL A 35 17.24 -0.07 3.08
N ALA A 36 18.35 -0.61 3.60
CA ALA A 36 19.41 0.17 4.21
C ALA A 36 20.07 1.12 3.18
N ALA A 37 20.39 0.60 1.97
CA ALA A 37 20.97 1.41 0.90
C ALA A 37 20.05 2.59 0.51
N THR A 38 18.76 2.33 0.39
CA THR A 38 17.76 3.37 0.08
C THR A 38 17.67 4.38 1.22
N TYR A 39 17.58 3.92 2.47
CA TYR A 39 17.44 4.76 3.65
C TYR A 39 18.65 5.69 3.86
N PHE A 40 19.86 5.15 3.77
CA PHE A 40 21.09 5.92 3.90
C PHE A 40 21.48 6.69 2.63
N GLY A 41 20.73 6.52 1.53
CA GLY A 41 21.01 7.19 0.27
C GLY A 41 22.34 6.76 -0.36
N VAL A 42 22.80 5.54 -0.12
CA VAL A 42 23.99 4.95 -0.74
C VAL A 42 23.63 4.13 -1.98
N ALA A 43 24.62 3.82 -2.81
CA ALA A 43 24.40 3.00 -4.00
C ALA A 43 23.84 1.63 -3.61
N SER A 44 22.88 1.15 -4.42
CA SER A 44 22.25 -0.16 -4.24
C SER A 44 23.23 -1.28 -4.58
N PRO A 45 23.53 -2.21 -3.65
CA PRO A 45 24.40 -3.33 -3.93
C PRO A 45 23.87 -4.22 -5.07
N ALA A 46 22.54 -4.36 -5.17
CA ALA A 46 21.91 -5.16 -6.22
C ALA A 46 21.96 -4.50 -7.61
N CYS A 47 22.06 -3.17 -7.68
CA CYS A 47 22.24 -2.46 -8.95
C CYS A 47 23.65 -2.56 -9.49
N ALA A 48 24.66 -2.71 -8.64
CA ALA A 48 26.08 -2.64 -9.00
C ALA A 48 26.46 -3.45 -10.25
N PRO A 49 26.08 -4.74 -10.42
CA PRO A 49 26.45 -5.54 -11.58
C PRO A 49 25.74 -5.15 -12.87
N LEU A 50 24.73 -4.29 -12.81
CA LEU A 50 23.85 -3.94 -13.92
C LEU A 50 23.90 -2.44 -14.27
N VAL A 51 24.67 -1.64 -13.54
CA VAL A 51 24.83 -0.19 -13.77
C VAL A 51 25.22 0.07 -15.24
N GLY A 52 24.58 1.05 -15.85
CA GLY A 52 24.78 1.41 -17.26
C GLY A 52 23.99 0.56 -18.26
N ARG A 53 23.43 -0.59 -17.85
CA ARG A 53 22.58 -1.38 -18.75
C ARG A 53 21.27 -0.63 -19.03
N PRO A 54 20.73 -0.71 -20.27
CA PRO A 54 19.47 -0.10 -20.61
C PRO A 54 18.32 -0.76 -19.86
N ILE A 55 17.45 0.03 -19.24
CA ILE A 55 16.25 -0.45 -18.57
C ILE A 55 15.20 -0.79 -19.63
N PRO A 56 14.70 -2.04 -19.72
CA PRO A 56 13.69 -2.44 -20.68
C PRO A 56 12.41 -1.59 -20.57
N GLY A 57 11.82 -1.25 -21.70
CA GLY A 57 10.57 -0.47 -21.76
C GLY A 57 10.74 1.03 -21.54
N THR A 58 11.96 1.53 -21.34
CA THR A 58 12.24 2.99 -21.23
C THR A 58 12.74 3.60 -22.53
N THR A 59 12.74 2.86 -23.64
CA THR A 59 13.24 3.32 -24.92
C THR A 59 12.42 4.52 -25.44
N THR A 60 13.11 5.61 -25.67
CA THR A 60 12.58 6.83 -26.29
C THR A 60 13.33 7.13 -27.60
N ARG A 61 12.98 8.21 -28.30
CA ARG A 61 13.75 8.70 -29.46
C ARG A 61 15.21 9.02 -29.11
N ARG A 62 15.53 9.26 -27.83
CA ARG A 62 16.88 9.55 -27.31
C ARG A 62 17.63 8.32 -26.83
N GLY A 63 17.07 7.11 -27.03
CA GLY A 63 17.60 5.85 -26.54
C GLY A 63 16.90 5.36 -25.25
N ALA A 64 17.34 4.21 -24.75
CA ALA A 64 16.87 3.64 -23.50
C ALA A 64 17.58 4.32 -22.31
N THR A 65 16.86 4.46 -21.21
CA THR A 65 17.45 5.01 -19.98
C THR A 65 18.39 3.98 -19.34
N PRO A 66 19.66 4.31 -19.06
CA PRO A 66 20.56 3.40 -18.38
C PRO A 66 20.19 3.28 -16.90
N LEU A 67 20.43 2.10 -16.32
CA LEU A 67 20.31 1.88 -14.88
C LEU A 67 21.37 2.69 -14.14
N ASP A 68 20.93 3.52 -13.22
CA ASP A 68 21.83 4.22 -12.29
C ASP A 68 22.19 3.35 -11.08
N ALA A 69 23.20 3.75 -10.32
CA ALA A 69 23.68 3.02 -9.16
C ALA A 69 22.65 2.91 -8.00
N TYR A 70 21.57 3.65 -8.06
CA TYR A 70 20.52 3.69 -7.02
C TYR A 70 19.24 2.97 -7.45
N GLY A 71 19.06 2.75 -8.75
CA GLY A 71 17.86 2.14 -9.33
C GLY A 71 16.63 3.06 -9.33
N HIS A 72 16.81 4.38 -9.33
CA HIS A 72 15.70 5.34 -9.26
C HIS A 72 14.70 5.18 -10.42
N VAL A 73 15.20 5.12 -11.64
CA VAL A 73 14.33 4.99 -12.82
C VAL A 73 13.72 3.60 -12.93
N LEU A 74 14.41 2.58 -12.37
CA LEU A 74 13.93 1.21 -12.40
C LEU A 74 12.59 1.07 -11.66
N ALA A 75 12.44 1.71 -10.51
CA ALA A 75 11.20 1.66 -9.72
C ALA A 75 9.99 2.22 -10.47
N SER A 76 10.21 3.19 -11.35
CA SER A 76 9.16 3.86 -12.13
C SER A 76 9.04 3.37 -13.58
N ALA A 77 9.81 2.38 -14.02
CA ALA A 77 9.78 1.87 -15.40
C ALA A 77 8.44 1.15 -15.71
N PRO A 78 7.48 1.77 -16.44
CA PRO A 78 6.11 1.26 -16.53
C PRO A 78 5.93 0.09 -17.49
N ARG A 79 6.87 -0.12 -18.39
CA ARG A 79 6.75 -1.05 -19.50
C ARG A 79 7.70 -2.24 -19.44
N MET A 80 8.30 -2.48 -18.29
CA MET A 80 9.15 -3.65 -18.13
C MET A 80 8.27 -4.91 -18.15
N ARG A 81 8.46 -5.77 -19.15
CA ARG A 81 7.68 -7.01 -19.30
C ARG A 81 7.89 -7.93 -18.09
N GLY A 82 6.81 -8.38 -17.47
CA GLY A 82 6.87 -9.20 -16.26
C GLY A 82 7.06 -8.41 -14.96
N ALA A 83 7.35 -7.11 -15.03
CA ALA A 83 7.40 -6.27 -13.85
C ALA A 83 5.99 -5.77 -13.51
N SER A 84 5.40 -6.36 -12.47
CA SER A 84 4.17 -5.84 -11.91
C SER A 84 4.45 -4.57 -11.09
N PHE A 85 3.71 -3.49 -11.36
CA PHE A 85 3.63 -2.35 -10.44
C PHE A 85 2.89 -2.73 -9.17
N GLU A 86 2.18 -3.82 -9.23
CA GLU A 86 1.20 -4.25 -8.25
C GLU A 86 1.85 -4.89 -7.02
N ILE A 87 3.11 -5.40 -7.11
CA ILE A 87 3.72 -6.14 -5.99
C ILE A 87 3.72 -5.31 -4.70
N GLN A 88 4.22 -4.08 -4.74
CA GLN A 88 4.24 -3.22 -3.56
C GLN A 88 2.83 -2.76 -3.18
N HIS A 89 2.05 -2.32 -4.16
CA HIS A 89 0.69 -1.84 -3.97
C HIS A 89 -0.20 -2.93 -3.38
N ASP A 90 -0.29 -4.10 -4.04
CA ASP A 90 -1.19 -5.18 -3.63
C ASP A 90 -0.80 -5.76 -2.27
N SER A 91 0.50 -5.89 -2.01
CA SER A 91 0.97 -6.38 -0.72
C SER A 91 0.58 -5.43 0.42
N LEU A 92 0.74 -4.11 0.23
CA LEU A 92 0.31 -3.12 1.22
C LEU A 92 -1.20 -3.10 1.37
N LYS A 93 -1.95 -3.11 0.26
CA LYS A 93 -3.40 -3.16 0.26
C LYS A 93 -3.93 -4.34 1.10
N TRP A 94 -3.40 -5.55 0.86
CA TRP A 94 -3.75 -6.73 1.62
C TRP A 94 -3.35 -6.65 3.09
N GLN A 95 -2.17 -6.11 3.40
CA GLN A 95 -1.73 -5.96 4.78
C GLN A 95 -2.66 -5.02 5.56
N LEU A 96 -2.97 -3.85 5.02
CA LEU A 96 -3.84 -2.88 5.69
C LEU A 96 -5.25 -3.44 5.91
N PHE A 97 -5.81 -4.08 4.88
CA PHE A 97 -7.14 -4.69 4.96
C PHE A 97 -7.19 -5.82 5.99
N ASN A 98 -6.23 -6.75 5.96
CA ASN A 98 -6.19 -7.87 6.88
C ASN A 98 -6.00 -7.41 8.34
N ASP A 99 -5.15 -6.42 8.58
CA ASP A 99 -4.97 -5.87 9.93
C ASP A 99 -6.26 -5.21 10.44
N ALA A 100 -6.99 -4.50 9.59
CA ALA A 100 -8.29 -3.95 9.97
C ALA A 100 -9.30 -5.05 10.34
N VAL A 101 -9.35 -6.14 9.56
CA VAL A 101 -10.20 -7.29 9.85
C VAL A 101 -9.78 -8.00 11.16
N CYS A 102 -8.48 -8.18 11.38
CA CYS A 102 -7.94 -8.74 12.63
C CYS A 102 -8.32 -7.89 13.86
N TYR A 103 -8.39 -6.58 13.72
CA TYR A 103 -8.88 -5.69 14.78
C TYR A 103 -10.40 -5.68 14.91
N GLY A 104 -11.11 -6.50 14.08
CA GLY A 104 -12.54 -6.73 14.14
C GLY A 104 -13.37 -5.68 13.40
N VAL A 105 -12.76 -4.96 12.49
CA VAL A 105 -13.47 -4.06 11.58
C VAL A 105 -14.07 -4.87 10.45
N LYS A 106 -15.36 -4.68 10.19
CA LYS A 106 -16.00 -5.27 9.00
C LYS A 106 -15.53 -4.55 7.75
N GLY A 107 -15.22 -5.30 6.69
CA GLY A 107 -14.76 -4.72 5.44
C GLY A 107 -14.99 -5.61 4.24
N GLU A 108 -14.75 -5.03 3.08
CA GLU A 108 -14.80 -5.71 1.78
C GLU A 108 -13.60 -5.28 0.95
N HIS A 109 -12.87 -6.26 0.43
CA HIS A 109 -11.75 -6.04 -0.47
C HIS A 109 -12.28 -5.86 -1.91
N GLU A 110 -11.76 -4.85 -2.62
CA GLU A 110 -12.18 -4.51 -3.99
C GLU A 110 -13.71 -4.49 -4.17
N PRO A 111 -14.41 -3.55 -3.52
CA PRO A 111 -15.87 -3.52 -3.47
C PRO A 111 -16.50 -3.11 -4.82
N TYR A 112 -16.26 -3.89 -5.87
CA TYR A 112 -16.72 -3.61 -7.23
C TYR A 112 -18.25 -3.60 -7.38
N ARG A 113 -18.96 -4.27 -6.45
CA ARG A 113 -20.44 -4.33 -6.47
C ARG A 113 -21.11 -3.00 -6.20
N ILE A 114 -20.40 -2.07 -5.53
CA ILE A 114 -20.93 -0.73 -5.25
C ILE A 114 -21.43 -0.04 -6.52
N PHE A 115 -20.66 -0.18 -7.61
CA PHE A 115 -20.95 0.48 -8.88
C PHE A 115 -21.58 -0.45 -9.93
N ALA A 116 -21.82 -1.73 -9.63
CA ALA A 116 -22.22 -2.73 -10.62
C ALA A 116 -23.52 -2.39 -11.35
N ASN A 117 -24.47 -1.72 -10.66
CA ASN A 117 -25.77 -1.40 -11.20
C ASN A 117 -25.81 -0.08 -11.99
N VAL A 118 -24.80 0.77 -11.83
CA VAL A 118 -24.78 2.12 -12.42
C VAL A 118 -23.71 2.30 -13.50
N ILE A 119 -22.71 1.43 -13.55
CA ILE A 119 -21.69 1.48 -14.61
C ILE A 119 -22.20 0.76 -15.85
N PRO A 120 -22.34 1.44 -17.00
CA PRO A 120 -22.79 0.82 -18.23
C PRO A 120 -21.78 -0.21 -18.75
N VAL A 121 -22.27 -1.25 -19.40
CA VAL A 121 -21.44 -2.19 -20.14
C VAL A 121 -20.98 -1.50 -21.43
N ASN A 122 -19.69 -1.48 -21.69
CA ASN A 122 -19.19 -0.99 -22.97
C ASN A 122 -19.65 -1.94 -24.07
N THR A 123 -20.53 -1.47 -24.96
CA THR A 123 -21.14 -2.26 -26.04
C THR A 123 -20.14 -2.76 -27.05
N LEU A 124 -19.02 -2.05 -27.26
CA LEU A 124 -17.97 -2.44 -28.23
C LEU A 124 -17.04 -3.53 -27.67
N THR A 125 -16.72 -3.49 -26.38
CA THR A 125 -15.75 -4.40 -25.77
C THR A 125 -16.38 -5.42 -24.83
N GLY A 126 -17.67 -5.30 -24.52
CA GLY A 126 -18.37 -6.10 -23.49
C GLY A 126 -17.82 -5.89 -22.08
N ARG A 127 -16.90 -4.93 -21.87
CA ARG A 127 -16.29 -4.63 -20.59
C ARG A 127 -16.97 -3.43 -19.94
N ARG A 128 -17.17 -3.51 -18.65
CA ARG A 128 -17.60 -2.35 -17.86
C ARG A 128 -16.39 -1.46 -17.57
N SER A 129 -16.57 -0.15 -17.68
CA SER A 129 -15.60 0.80 -17.13
C SER A 129 -15.56 0.62 -15.61
N ASN A 130 -14.38 0.41 -15.06
CA ASN A 130 -14.24 0.14 -13.62
C ASN A 130 -13.79 1.38 -12.87
N ILE A 131 -14.48 1.64 -11.77
CA ILE A 131 -14.08 2.55 -10.70
C ILE A 131 -14.18 1.72 -9.42
N VAL A 132 -13.06 1.16 -8.97
CA VAL A 132 -13.05 0.22 -7.86
C VAL A 132 -12.05 0.70 -6.82
N PRO A 133 -12.52 1.10 -5.62
CA PRO A 133 -11.66 1.33 -4.47
C PRO A 133 -10.94 0.03 -4.07
N ASP A 134 -9.77 0.15 -3.45
CA ASP A 134 -9.00 -1.01 -3.04
C ASP A 134 -9.70 -1.80 -1.93
N PHE A 135 -10.33 -1.09 -1.00
CA PHE A 135 -11.18 -1.73 0.01
C PHE A 135 -12.17 -0.74 0.65
N ARG A 136 -13.18 -1.29 1.29
CA ARG A 136 -14.16 -0.61 2.10
C ARG A 136 -14.09 -1.14 3.54
N LEU A 137 -14.09 -0.24 4.51
CA LEU A 137 -14.18 -0.57 5.94
C LEU A 137 -15.38 0.11 6.56
N HIS A 138 -15.99 -0.53 7.55
CA HIS A 138 -17.03 0.06 8.40
C HIS A 138 -16.37 0.61 9.66
N LEU A 139 -16.02 1.88 9.64
CA LEU A 139 -15.37 2.59 10.74
C LEU A 139 -16.40 3.40 11.54
N PRO A 140 -16.25 3.52 12.87
CA PRO A 140 -17.11 4.38 13.66
C PRO A 140 -16.94 5.85 13.24
N ASP A 141 -18.04 6.54 13.05
CA ASP A 141 -18.09 7.99 12.90
C ASP A 141 -18.00 8.71 14.25
N ALA A 142 -18.27 10.03 14.28
CA ALA A 142 -18.21 10.82 15.50
C ALA A 142 -19.22 10.37 16.57
N ASP A 143 -20.31 9.74 16.17
CA ASP A 143 -21.38 9.24 17.03
C ASP A 143 -21.17 7.74 17.38
N GLY A 144 -20.07 7.13 16.92
CA GLY A 144 -19.75 5.73 17.12
C GLY A 144 -20.51 4.77 16.20
N VAL A 145 -21.24 5.28 15.20
CA VAL A 145 -21.98 4.47 14.25
C VAL A 145 -21.04 3.95 13.15
N PRO A 146 -21.00 2.63 12.89
CA PRO A 146 -20.17 2.08 11.83
C PRO A 146 -20.62 2.57 10.45
N THR A 147 -19.84 3.46 9.84
CA THR A 147 -20.11 4.03 8.52
C THR A 147 -19.16 3.45 7.47
N PRO A 148 -19.63 3.15 6.24
CA PRO A 148 -18.78 2.64 5.18
C PRO A 148 -17.83 3.73 4.67
N THR A 149 -16.54 3.48 4.77
CA THR A 149 -15.47 4.37 4.29
C THR A 149 -14.68 3.67 3.20
N LEU A 150 -14.48 4.33 2.07
CA LEU A 150 -13.73 3.82 0.93
C LEU A 150 -12.27 4.24 0.99
N PHE A 151 -11.38 3.31 0.67
CA PHE A 151 -9.94 3.51 0.68
C PHE A 151 -9.31 3.11 -0.64
N ASP A 152 -8.26 3.83 -1.02
CA ASP A 152 -7.45 3.55 -2.20
C ASP A 152 -5.97 3.74 -1.84
N VAL A 153 -5.19 2.68 -1.98
CA VAL A 153 -3.76 2.66 -1.66
C VAL A 153 -2.97 3.21 -2.84
N LYS A 154 -1.98 4.02 -2.56
CA LYS A 154 -1.06 4.54 -3.57
C LYS A 154 0.37 4.38 -3.10
N THR A 155 1.20 3.89 -3.99
CA THR A 155 2.65 3.90 -3.79
C THR A 155 3.27 4.93 -4.71
N ILE A 156 4.22 5.70 -4.20
CA ILE A 156 4.99 6.66 -4.98
C ILE A 156 6.45 6.25 -5.00
N HIS A 157 7.06 6.45 -6.15
CA HIS A 157 8.46 6.13 -6.36
C HIS A 157 9.30 7.39 -6.47
N GLU A 158 10.58 7.28 -6.15
CA GLU A 158 11.52 8.38 -6.25
C GLU A 158 11.72 8.79 -7.71
N THR A 159 11.16 9.95 -8.05
CA THR A 159 11.39 10.63 -9.33
C THR A 159 11.54 12.12 -9.09
N VAL A 160 12.16 12.83 -10.03
CA VAL A 160 12.30 14.31 -9.96
C VAL A 160 10.93 14.99 -9.86
N ASN A 161 9.90 14.42 -10.47
CA ASN A 161 8.56 14.97 -10.45
C ASN A 161 7.80 14.67 -9.15
N THR A 162 8.15 13.59 -8.47
CA THR A 162 7.47 13.15 -7.24
C THR A 162 7.98 13.91 -6.03
N TYR A 163 9.30 14.10 -5.94
CA TYR A 163 9.98 14.83 -4.88
C TYR A 163 10.68 16.07 -5.46
N PRO A 164 9.93 17.13 -5.79
CA PRO A 164 10.51 18.35 -6.36
C PRO A 164 11.46 19.02 -5.38
N ASN A 165 12.48 19.69 -5.92
CA ASN A 165 13.53 20.39 -5.18
C ASN A 165 13.07 21.66 -4.43
N ALA A 166 11.80 21.86 -4.18
CA ALA A 166 11.33 22.98 -3.38
C ALA A 166 11.99 22.92 -2.01
N GLY A 167 12.59 24.01 -1.57
CA GLY A 167 13.22 24.13 -0.27
C GLY A 167 12.27 23.69 0.83
N MET A 168 12.44 22.46 1.28
CA MET A 168 11.54 21.86 2.24
C MET A 168 11.89 22.36 3.61
N ASN A 169 11.04 23.20 4.14
CA ASN A 169 11.02 23.52 5.55
C ASN A 169 10.33 22.36 6.31
N GLU A 170 10.40 22.42 7.62
CA GLU A 170 9.88 21.36 8.50
C GLU A 170 8.38 21.06 8.31
N GLY A 171 7.58 22.03 7.89
CA GLY A 171 6.16 21.88 7.58
C GLY A 171 5.86 21.17 6.25
N GLN A 172 6.87 20.90 5.44
CA GLN A 172 6.72 20.23 4.13
C GLN A 172 7.12 18.75 4.15
N ARG A 173 7.42 18.22 5.32
CA ARG A 173 7.68 16.79 5.51
C ARG A 173 6.50 15.96 5.01
N CYS A 174 6.79 14.88 4.31
CA CYS A 174 5.77 13.98 3.72
C CYS A 174 4.87 14.63 2.66
N SER A 175 5.18 15.83 2.18
CA SER A 175 4.35 16.57 1.23
C SER A 175 4.08 15.81 -0.07
N ALA A 176 5.01 14.96 -0.53
CA ALA A 176 4.85 14.17 -1.75
C ALA A 176 3.77 13.10 -1.59
N VAL A 177 3.80 12.32 -0.51
CA VAL A 177 2.79 11.30 -0.20
C VAL A 177 1.44 11.95 0.11
N GLN A 178 1.43 13.07 0.84
CA GLN A 178 0.19 13.79 1.14
C GLN A 178 -0.47 14.33 -0.14
N ARG A 179 0.30 14.98 -1.04
CA ARG A 179 -0.25 15.41 -2.35
C ARG A 179 -0.81 14.24 -3.17
N ARG A 180 -0.20 13.05 -3.08
CA ARG A 180 -0.72 11.88 -3.77
C ARG A 180 -2.01 11.37 -3.14
N ALA A 181 -2.09 11.34 -1.81
CA ALA A 181 -3.31 10.99 -1.08
C ALA A 181 -4.45 11.96 -1.38
N ASP A 182 -4.17 13.27 -1.36
CA ASP A 182 -5.16 14.32 -1.61
C ASP A 182 -5.76 14.26 -3.03
N LYS A 183 -4.99 13.74 -4.00
CA LYS A 183 -5.46 13.56 -5.39
C LYS A 183 -6.40 12.38 -5.57
N VAL A 184 -6.45 11.43 -4.65
CA VAL A 184 -7.24 10.20 -4.82
C VAL A 184 -8.72 10.55 -5.00
N ASN A 185 -9.32 11.26 -4.07
CA ASN A 185 -10.73 11.60 -4.17
C ASN A 185 -11.10 12.43 -5.42
N PRO A 186 -10.38 13.51 -5.76
CA PRO A 186 -10.59 14.21 -7.04
C PRO A 186 -10.45 13.33 -8.28
N ASP A 187 -9.52 12.37 -8.29
CA ASP A 187 -9.36 11.43 -9.40
C ASP A 187 -10.56 10.49 -9.53
N TYR A 188 -11.11 10.00 -8.42
CA TYR A 188 -12.35 9.20 -8.40
C TYR A 188 -13.56 10.00 -8.88
N VAL A 189 -13.69 11.24 -8.41
CA VAL A 189 -14.74 12.17 -8.85
C VAL A 189 -14.69 12.36 -10.36
N ARG A 190 -13.54 12.75 -10.87
CA ARG A 190 -13.33 12.96 -12.32
C ARG A 190 -13.61 11.69 -13.13
N THR A 191 -13.21 10.53 -12.61
CA THR A 191 -13.45 9.24 -13.28
C THR A 191 -14.94 8.92 -13.31
N ALA A 192 -15.66 9.11 -12.23
CA ALA A 192 -17.11 8.93 -12.15
C ALA A 192 -17.84 9.84 -13.14
N GLU A 193 -17.52 11.13 -13.18
CA GLU A 193 -18.08 12.10 -14.12
C GLU A 193 -17.79 11.75 -15.57
N ASN A 194 -16.60 11.25 -15.88
CA ASN A 194 -16.24 10.79 -17.22
C ASN A 194 -17.05 9.54 -17.63
N ILE A 195 -17.27 8.59 -16.72
CA ILE A 195 -18.10 7.41 -16.97
C ILE A 195 -19.54 7.84 -17.25
N ASP A 196 -20.10 8.72 -16.42
CA ASP A 196 -21.45 9.25 -16.58
C ASP A 196 -21.60 9.98 -17.94
N ARG A 197 -20.65 10.85 -18.27
CA ARG A 197 -20.64 11.58 -19.55
C ARG A 197 -20.56 10.64 -20.75
N ASN A 198 -19.70 9.61 -20.69
CA ASN A 198 -19.55 8.62 -21.75
C ASN A 198 -20.80 7.73 -21.89
N ALA A 199 -21.58 7.58 -20.82
CA ALA A 199 -22.87 6.91 -20.83
C ALA A 199 -24.01 7.80 -21.36
N GLY A 200 -23.72 9.02 -21.81
CA GLY A 200 -24.70 9.96 -22.37
C GLY A 200 -25.35 10.89 -21.35
N TRP A 201 -24.93 10.87 -20.10
CA TRP A 201 -25.41 11.81 -19.08
C TRP A 201 -24.90 13.22 -19.38
N ARG A 202 -25.82 14.12 -19.73
CA ARG A 202 -25.51 15.51 -20.12
C ARG A 202 -26.12 16.54 -19.18
N GLY A 203 -26.65 16.13 -18.04
CA GLY A 203 -27.24 17.05 -17.05
C GLY A 203 -26.16 17.98 -16.48
N SER A 204 -26.39 19.28 -16.54
CA SER A 204 -25.49 20.29 -15.99
C SER A 204 -25.73 20.54 -14.52
N ALA A 205 -26.91 20.24 -14.02
CA ALA A 205 -27.33 20.52 -12.64
C ALA A 205 -27.31 19.29 -11.74
N ASP A 206 -27.51 18.10 -12.30
CA ASP A 206 -27.58 16.85 -11.56
C ASP A 206 -26.34 16.01 -11.79
N GLN A 207 -25.81 15.44 -10.73
CA GLN A 207 -24.72 14.48 -10.81
C GLN A 207 -25.22 13.18 -11.43
N GLY A 208 -24.44 12.59 -12.35
CA GLY A 208 -24.78 11.33 -12.95
C GLY A 208 -24.78 10.15 -11.96
N PRO A 209 -25.35 9.00 -12.34
CA PRO A 209 -25.59 7.89 -11.42
C PRO A 209 -24.33 7.35 -10.76
N VAL A 210 -23.19 7.28 -11.47
CA VAL A 210 -21.92 6.81 -10.88
C VAL A 210 -21.41 7.82 -9.86
N ARG A 211 -21.52 9.12 -10.17
CA ARG A 211 -21.15 10.19 -9.26
C ARG A 211 -22.05 10.22 -8.00
N GLN A 212 -23.34 9.96 -8.13
CA GLN A 212 -24.27 9.88 -6.99
C GLN A 212 -23.91 8.73 -6.05
N VAL A 213 -23.62 7.54 -6.60
CA VAL A 213 -23.15 6.39 -5.80
C VAL A 213 -21.85 6.72 -5.07
N LEU A 214 -20.89 7.36 -5.74
CA LEU A 214 -19.65 7.76 -5.10
C LEU A 214 -19.91 8.70 -3.92
N ASN A 215 -20.79 9.70 -4.10
CA ASN A 215 -21.14 10.64 -3.04
C ASN A 215 -21.88 10.00 -1.86
N TYR A 216 -22.71 8.98 -2.13
CA TYR A 216 -23.39 8.22 -1.07
C TYR A 216 -22.40 7.53 -0.13
N HIS A 217 -21.28 7.03 -0.65
CA HIS A 217 -20.21 6.43 0.14
C HIS A 217 -19.21 7.45 0.72
N GLY A 218 -19.38 8.72 0.41
CA GLY A 218 -18.54 9.79 0.88
C GLY A 218 -17.19 9.87 0.15
N ARG A 219 -16.23 10.54 0.80
CA ARG A 219 -14.89 10.75 0.24
C ARG A 219 -14.09 9.44 0.21
N VAL A 220 -13.48 9.12 -0.93
CA VAL A 220 -12.45 8.07 -1.00
C VAL A 220 -11.17 8.57 -0.33
N ARG A 221 -10.70 7.87 0.69
CA ARG A 221 -9.48 8.24 1.43
C ARG A 221 -8.26 7.62 0.77
N GLY A 222 -7.29 8.45 0.39
CA GLY A 222 -6.04 7.99 -0.20
C GLY A 222 -5.05 7.57 0.89
N LEU A 223 -4.57 6.33 0.82
CA LEU A 223 -3.52 5.81 1.70
C LEU A 223 -2.21 5.76 0.91
N ALA A 224 -1.42 6.82 0.96
CA ALA A 224 -0.21 6.91 0.17
C ALA A 224 1.04 6.56 0.97
N PHE A 225 1.92 5.76 0.35
CA PHE A 225 3.22 5.35 0.88
C PHE A 225 4.33 5.74 -0.08
N GLY A 226 5.42 6.23 0.44
CA GLY A 226 6.59 6.63 -0.32
C GLY A 226 7.71 5.60 -0.36
N THR A 227 8.76 5.94 -1.06
CA THR A 227 9.91 5.06 -1.29
C THR A 227 10.67 4.71 -0.02
N TRP A 228 10.69 5.59 0.96
CA TRP A 228 11.38 5.40 2.24
C TRP A 228 10.45 4.93 3.36
N GLY A 229 9.24 4.52 3.02
CA GLY A 229 8.21 4.09 3.96
C GLY A 229 7.46 5.23 4.63
N GLU A 230 7.67 6.49 4.21
CA GLU A 230 6.88 7.62 4.66
C GLU A 230 5.43 7.48 4.19
N ALA A 231 4.48 7.97 4.96
CA ALA A 231 3.07 7.80 4.69
C ALA A 231 2.26 9.10 4.80
N SER A 232 1.10 9.12 4.14
CA SER A 232 0.14 10.21 4.25
C SER A 232 -0.54 10.24 5.62
N ARG A 233 -1.10 11.39 5.97
CA ARG A 233 -1.82 11.58 7.23
C ARG A 233 -2.95 10.56 7.41
N GLU A 234 -3.66 10.23 6.34
CA GLU A 234 -4.76 9.26 6.35
C GLU A 234 -4.32 7.85 6.77
N VAL A 235 -3.07 7.46 6.51
CA VAL A 235 -2.50 6.20 7.01
C VAL A 235 -2.36 6.23 8.54
N HIS A 236 -1.82 7.32 9.08
CA HIS A 236 -1.68 7.51 10.53
C HIS A 236 -3.03 7.61 11.24
N GLU A 237 -4.01 8.26 10.61
CA GLU A 237 -5.39 8.35 11.12
C GLU A 237 -6.06 6.97 11.13
N LEU A 238 -5.92 6.18 10.06
CA LEU A 238 -6.45 4.82 10.01
C LEU A 238 -5.81 3.95 11.10
N ALA A 239 -4.48 4.00 11.25
CA ALA A 239 -3.80 3.27 12.32
C ALA A 239 -4.30 3.64 13.72
N ALA A 240 -4.59 4.93 13.95
CA ALA A 240 -5.14 5.39 15.22
C ALA A 240 -6.57 4.88 15.43
N GLN A 241 -7.44 4.97 14.43
CA GLN A 241 -8.82 4.47 14.50
C GLN A 241 -8.86 2.96 14.75
N LEU A 242 -8.03 2.19 14.06
CA LEU A 242 -7.93 0.74 14.28
C LEU A 242 -7.42 0.40 15.67
N ALA A 243 -6.44 1.16 16.17
CA ALA A 243 -5.92 0.99 17.54
C ALA A 243 -6.98 1.31 18.61
N ASP A 244 -7.83 2.29 18.36
CA ASP A 244 -8.94 2.64 19.24
C ASP A 244 -9.93 1.46 19.34
N ILE A 245 -10.36 0.93 18.19
CA ILE A 245 -11.29 -0.21 18.11
C ILE A 245 -10.71 -1.45 18.81
N ALA A 246 -9.45 -1.78 18.52
CA ALA A 246 -8.79 -2.92 19.13
C ALA A 246 -8.64 -2.75 20.66
N ALA A 247 -8.24 -1.57 21.11
CA ALA A 247 -8.06 -1.27 22.52
C ALA A 247 -9.37 -1.39 23.31
N GLU A 248 -10.46 -0.81 22.82
CA GLU A 248 -11.77 -0.89 23.47
C GLU A 248 -12.21 -2.33 23.69
N ARG A 249 -11.93 -3.22 22.75
CA ARG A 249 -12.36 -4.62 22.78
C ARG A 249 -11.48 -5.51 23.65
N THR A 250 -10.16 -5.28 23.66
CA THR A 250 -9.21 -6.31 24.12
C THR A 250 -8.20 -5.82 25.17
N TRP A 251 -8.33 -4.59 25.69
CA TRP A 251 -7.34 -4.06 26.65
C TRP A 251 -7.12 -4.95 27.89
N ARG A 252 -8.19 -5.61 28.37
CA ARG A 252 -8.09 -6.55 29.53
C ARG A 252 -7.41 -7.85 29.14
N GLU A 253 -7.68 -8.35 27.93
CA GLU A 253 -7.13 -9.60 27.41
C GLU A 253 -5.61 -9.52 27.20
N ILE A 254 -5.11 -8.35 26.80
CA ILE A 254 -3.67 -8.12 26.66
C ILE A 254 -3.00 -7.70 27.99
N GLY A 255 -3.73 -7.67 29.09
CA GLY A 255 -3.20 -7.28 30.39
C GLY A 255 -2.84 -5.80 30.52
N ALA A 256 -3.38 -4.93 29.68
CA ALA A 256 -3.12 -3.50 29.78
C ALA A 256 -3.85 -2.89 30.97
N GLN A 257 -3.20 -1.96 31.67
CA GLN A 257 -3.78 -1.29 32.84
C GLN A 257 -4.93 -0.34 32.49
N SER A 258 -5.04 0.08 31.22
CA SER A 258 -6.10 0.96 30.74
C SER A 258 -6.26 0.86 29.22
N VAL A 259 -7.45 1.26 28.73
CA VAL A 259 -7.71 1.42 27.28
C VAL A 259 -6.68 2.36 26.64
N LYS A 260 -6.28 3.44 27.32
CA LYS A 260 -5.29 4.40 26.83
C LYS A 260 -3.93 3.74 26.56
N LEU A 261 -3.47 2.87 27.45
CA LEU A 261 -2.21 2.15 27.26
C LEU A 261 -2.33 1.09 26.16
N ALA A 262 -3.45 0.36 26.09
CA ALA A 262 -3.72 -0.56 25.01
C ALA A 262 -3.75 0.13 23.64
N ARG A 263 -4.40 1.30 23.54
CA ARG A 263 -4.40 2.14 22.33
C ARG A 263 -3.00 2.51 21.87
N ALA A 264 -2.16 2.99 22.79
CA ALA A 264 -0.78 3.34 22.48
C ALA A 264 0.02 2.13 21.97
N HIS A 265 -0.19 0.97 22.59
CA HIS A 265 0.41 -0.30 22.18
C HIS A 265 -0.03 -0.70 20.78
N TYR A 266 -1.34 -0.78 20.51
CA TYR A 266 -1.87 -1.17 19.19
C TYR A 266 -1.44 -0.21 18.10
N LYS A 267 -1.51 1.11 18.34
CA LYS A 267 -1.05 2.12 17.39
C LYS A 267 0.43 1.93 17.03
N SER A 268 1.28 1.73 18.03
CA SER A 268 2.70 1.50 17.81
C SER A 268 2.96 0.20 17.03
N ALA A 269 2.27 -0.89 17.39
CA ALA A 269 2.38 -2.16 16.69
C ALA A 269 1.94 -2.06 15.22
N THR A 270 0.80 -1.42 14.96
CA THR A 270 0.28 -1.20 13.60
C THR A 270 1.24 -0.39 12.75
N LEU A 271 1.72 0.76 13.25
CA LEU A 271 2.66 1.61 12.52
C LEU A 271 3.99 0.88 12.25
N ARG A 272 4.45 0.06 13.19
CA ARG A 272 5.64 -0.78 13.02
C ARG A 272 5.43 -1.79 11.89
N THR A 273 4.35 -2.54 11.92
CA THR A 273 4.01 -3.53 10.90
C THR A 273 3.91 -2.90 9.52
N TRP A 274 3.20 -1.79 9.39
CA TRP A 274 3.02 -1.10 8.11
C TRP A 274 4.30 -0.43 7.61
N GLY A 275 5.11 0.14 8.49
CA GLY A 275 6.39 0.72 8.13
C GLY A 275 7.37 -0.31 7.57
N ILE A 276 7.45 -1.48 8.23
CA ILE A 276 8.28 -2.59 7.73
C ILE A 276 7.73 -3.13 6.41
N ALA A 277 6.41 -3.31 6.30
CA ALA A 277 5.78 -3.76 5.07
C ALA A 277 6.08 -2.81 3.90
N ALA A 278 5.95 -1.50 4.10
CA ALA A 278 6.20 -0.49 3.07
C ALA A 278 7.61 -0.58 2.50
N VAL A 279 8.64 -0.59 3.34
CA VAL A 279 10.04 -0.65 2.88
C VAL A 279 10.40 -2.03 2.33
N ARG A 280 9.88 -3.13 2.91
CA ARG A 280 10.08 -4.50 2.44
C ARG A 280 9.56 -4.67 1.02
N HIS A 281 8.32 -4.26 0.77
CA HIS A 281 7.70 -4.44 -0.54
C HIS A 281 8.31 -3.53 -1.60
N ALA A 282 8.77 -2.33 -1.23
CA ALA A 282 9.56 -1.47 -2.12
C ALA A 282 10.88 -2.15 -2.53
N ALA A 283 11.60 -2.74 -1.57
CA ALA A 283 12.82 -3.47 -1.83
C ALA A 283 12.57 -4.72 -2.71
N ARG A 284 11.53 -5.50 -2.42
CA ARG A 284 11.13 -6.68 -3.23
C ARG A 284 10.81 -6.29 -4.67
N GLN A 285 10.05 -5.24 -4.87
CA GLN A 285 9.74 -4.76 -6.21
C GLN A 285 11.00 -4.36 -6.98
N LYS A 286 11.93 -3.67 -6.33
CA LYS A 286 13.21 -3.29 -6.93
C LYS A 286 14.04 -4.51 -7.30
N LEU A 287 14.21 -5.45 -6.35
CA LEU A 287 14.96 -6.69 -6.57
C LEU A 287 14.38 -7.53 -7.69
N HIS A 288 13.06 -7.70 -7.73
CA HIS A 288 12.38 -8.41 -8.81
C HIS A 288 12.65 -7.78 -10.18
N ARG A 289 12.62 -6.47 -10.29
CA ARG A 289 12.91 -5.77 -11.55
C ARG A 289 14.37 -5.91 -11.97
N LEU A 290 15.31 -5.92 -11.03
CA LEU A 290 16.72 -6.21 -11.32
C LEU A 290 16.93 -7.63 -11.81
N GLU A 291 16.23 -8.61 -11.26
CA GLU A 291 16.23 -9.99 -11.75
C GLU A 291 15.74 -10.08 -13.20
N LEU A 292 14.65 -9.41 -13.52
CA LEU A 292 14.16 -9.33 -14.90
C LEU A 292 15.16 -8.68 -15.87
N MET A 293 15.92 -7.69 -15.42
CA MET A 293 17.00 -7.10 -16.21
C MET A 293 18.17 -8.07 -16.42
N GLY A 294 18.49 -8.86 -15.40
CA GLY A 294 19.55 -9.89 -15.48
C GLY A 294 19.20 -11.04 -16.42
N MET A 295 17.94 -11.43 -16.47
CA MET A 295 17.44 -12.51 -17.33
C MET A 295 17.32 -12.13 -18.82
N GLY A 296 17.33 -10.86 -19.15
CA GLY A 296 17.19 -10.37 -20.55
C GLY A 296 18.36 -10.73 -21.50
N GLY A 297 19.35 -11.48 -21.02
CA GLY A 297 20.52 -11.92 -21.79
C GLY A 297 20.52 -13.39 -22.22
N SER A 298 19.55 -14.22 -21.80
CA SER A 298 19.46 -15.62 -22.25
C SER A 298 18.03 -16.16 -22.14
N PRO A 299 17.46 -16.69 -23.23
CA PRO A 299 16.13 -17.31 -23.18
C PRO A 299 16.11 -18.70 -22.48
N ALA A 300 17.23 -19.15 -21.94
CA ALA A 300 17.41 -20.56 -21.50
C ALA A 300 17.31 -20.81 -19.98
N SER A 301 17.11 -19.83 -19.11
CA SER A 301 17.10 -20.05 -17.65
C SER A 301 15.77 -19.77 -16.95
N ALA A 302 14.65 -19.90 -17.64
CA ALA A 302 13.31 -19.69 -17.09
C ALA A 302 12.78 -20.86 -16.23
N SER A 303 13.64 -21.73 -15.66
CA SER A 303 13.21 -22.93 -14.91
C SER A 303 13.67 -23.02 -13.46
N LEU A 304 14.00 -21.90 -12.80
CA LEU A 304 14.20 -21.96 -11.35
C LEU A 304 12.93 -21.43 -10.65
N GLY A 305 12.12 -22.44 -10.23
CA GLY A 305 10.85 -22.26 -9.54
C GLY A 305 11.01 -21.57 -8.19
N ILE A 306 10.72 -20.30 -8.15
CA ILE A 306 10.33 -19.61 -6.93
C ILE A 306 8.86 -19.23 -7.09
N GLY A 307 8.01 -20.02 -6.45
CA GLY A 307 6.75 -19.62 -5.83
C GLY A 307 5.72 -18.75 -6.58
N SER A 308 5.69 -18.73 -7.93
CA SER A 308 4.63 -18.00 -8.65
C SER A 308 3.33 -18.81 -8.81
N ARG A 309 3.15 -19.92 -8.05
CA ARG A 309 1.94 -20.76 -8.16
C ARG A 309 0.69 -20.19 -7.46
N HIS A 310 0.81 -19.15 -6.66
CA HIS A 310 -0.36 -18.60 -5.94
C HIS A 310 -1.15 -17.52 -6.68
N HIS A 311 -0.57 -16.80 -7.64
CA HIS A 311 -1.29 -15.66 -8.27
C HIS A 311 -2.08 -15.95 -9.55
N ARG A 312 -1.94 -17.14 -10.19
CA ARG A 312 -2.69 -17.45 -11.42
C ARG A 312 -4.05 -18.14 -11.23
N ARG A 313 -4.45 -18.50 -10.02
CA ARG A 313 -5.74 -19.18 -9.78
C ARG A 313 -6.90 -18.29 -9.33
N HIS A 314 -6.68 -17.03 -9.00
CA HIS A 314 -7.76 -16.15 -8.54
C HIS A 314 -8.49 -15.32 -9.61
N ALA A 315 -8.12 -15.46 -10.89
CA ALA A 315 -8.82 -14.75 -11.97
C ALA A 315 -10.11 -15.45 -12.46
N ARG A 316 -10.50 -16.59 -11.91
CA ARG A 316 -11.72 -17.32 -12.29
C ARG A 316 -12.27 -18.17 -11.16
N SER A 317 -12.73 -17.57 -10.08
CA SER A 317 -13.82 -18.19 -9.29
C SER A 317 -14.34 -17.14 -8.30
N SER A 318 -15.41 -16.48 -8.67
CA SER A 318 -16.28 -15.75 -7.77
C SER A 318 -17.13 -16.77 -7.01
N THR A 319 -16.55 -17.48 -6.07
CA THR A 319 -17.30 -18.15 -5.03
C THR A 319 -17.10 -17.36 -3.76
N ALA A 320 -18.21 -16.86 -3.22
CA ALA A 320 -18.26 -16.25 -1.92
C ALA A 320 -17.55 -17.15 -0.91
N PHE A 321 -16.41 -16.72 -0.39
CA PHE A 321 -15.80 -17.36 0.77
C PHE A 321 -16.64 -16.95 1.97
N ASP A 322 -17.33 -17.94 2.51
CA ASP A 322 -18.05 -17.84 3.77
C ASP A 322 -17.02 -17.80 4.91
N TYR A 323 -16.70 -16.60 5.39
CA TYR A 323 -15.78 -16.37 6.51
C TYR A 323 -16.48 -16.55 7.85
N THR A 324 -17.11 -17.71 8.10
CA THR A 324 -17.60 -18.08 9.44
C THR A 324 -16.58 -18.86 10.28
N ALA A 325 -15.46 -19.29 9.69
CA ALA A 325 -14.36 -19.89 10.42
C ALA A 325 -13.25 -18.84 10.59
N GLY A 326 -13.25 -18.11 11.71
CA GLY A 326 -12.17 -17.23 12.09
C GLY A 326 -10.85 -18.02 12.17
N PRO A 327 -9.75 -17.57 11.53
CA PRO A 327 -8.46 -18.07 11.92
C PRO A 327 -8.28 -17.71 13.40
N GLU A 328 -7.88 -18.68 14.18
CA GLU A 328 -7.55 -18.48 15.59
C GLU A 328 -6.80 -17.16 15.77
N ALA A 329 -7.28 -16.29 16.65
CA ALA A 329 -6.59 -15.09 17.11
C ALA A 329 -5.31 -15.53 17.81
N GLY A 330 -4.32 -15.95 17.03
CA GLY A 330 -3.41 -16.93 17.58
C GLY A 330 -1.95 -16.60 17.55
N SER A 331 -1.41 -15.83 16.64
CA SER A 331 0.05 -15.81 16.64
C SER A 331 0.62 -14.71 17.53
N TRP A 332 0.10 -13.52 17.50
CA TRP A 332 0.68 -12.45 18.32
C TRP A 332 0.12 -12.32 19.76
N ALA A 333 -1.07 -12.82 20.03
CA ALA A 333 -1.50 -13.02 21.41
C ALA A 333 -0.68 -14.11 22.12
N ARG A 334 -0.08 -15.06 21.40
CA ARG A 334 0.88 -16.03 21.95
C ARG A 334 2.26 -15.42 22.17
N GLU A 335 2.76 -14.56 21.30
CA GLU A 335 4.03 -13.85 21.51
C GLU A 335 3.99 -12.97 22.76
N TYR A 336 2.86 -12.32 23.03
CA TYR A 336 2.73 -11.47 24.22
C TYR A 336 2.80 -12.24 25.55
N ARG A 337 2.28 -13.47 25.62
CA ARG A 337 2.37 -14.30 26.82
C ARG A 337 3.78 -14.77 27.16
N SER A 338 4.69 -14.79 26.18
CA SER A 338 6.08 -15.17 26.42
C SER A 338 6.93 -14.03 27.00
N PHE A 339 6.45 -12.78 26.95
CA PHE A 339 7.12 -11.61 27.52
C PHE A 339 6.61 -11.16 28.89
N ALA A 340 5.44 -11.63 29.33
CA ALA A 340 4.99 -11.49 30.70
C ALA A 340 5.71 -12.55 31.53
N GLY A 341 6.87 -12.19 32.08
CA GLY A 341 7.57 -13.02 33.08
C GLY A 341 6.64 -13.38 34.21
N PRO A 342 6.92 -14.48 34.96
CA PRO A 342 6.07 -14.95 36.06
C PRO A 342 5.89 -13.81 37.04
N SER A 343 4.64 -13.42 37.29
CA SER A 343 4.25 -12.51 38.35
C SER A 343 4.79 -13.05 39.67
N ALA A 344 5.72 -12.33 40.27
CA ALA A 344 6.12 -12.58 41.63
C ALA A 344 4.89 -12.45 42.53
N THR A 345 4.53 -13.58 43.16
CA THR A 345 3.60 -13.66 44.29
C THR A 345 4.14 -12.92 45.50
#